data_c1ab825334cf048c2ed4704a48416239
#
_entry.id   c1ab825334cf048c2ed4704a48416239
#
_cell.length_a   1.000
_cell.length_b   1.000
_cell.length_c   1.000
_cell.angle_alpha   90.00
_cell.angle_beta   90.00
_cell.angle_gamma   90.00
#
_symmetry.space_group_name_H-M   'P 1'
#
loop_
_entity.id
_entity.type
_entity.pdbx_description
1 polymer ?
#
loop_
_entity_poly.entity_id
_entity_poly.type
_entity_poly.pdbx_seq_one_letter_code
_entity_poly.pdbx_strand_id
1 'polypeptide(L)'
;MKRFLIFLILSYLNGQNDQLFIGTRPLSMGGAFIAVADDANTITWNPAGLPGLRRTEFTSTYSDLYAMGITQSYIGFVRPFSDRIALGLDWANIGFDDKELLYSENKLNLALGIQAHRKFAFGITLKYLMRDMQLNGTSYGKGSGIGYDMGLIFQPLKTIKFGMGFYDLGGTQISYKEDKTNEKILGQAFKLGISYMPINGLTLAADYGDRAHFGAEYVLANRISFRFGMQQGLNHEKKILVPSSGISIKFKSIFIEYGFESHPYLEPTQRISLSLQLSPAVVSITSTVISQNPIFRSLHRYYESEPFAKVGLKNISDVDLPVNVSLFVPTMMDNPHSETITLPPKSEEEYDIGVSFSSDVLTSKKATFDNLVQPEVSVSYKQGGEEKLAQKKLESSYVLGKGKLTWSNPDMIACYVTPADAVVDKFARNFIQYYTPVLNDYFGRTNLGRAIILYDALGTHGLVYNIDLETPFLDIADDKSAFDTVKYPGDMLRDKIGDCDDLTALFGSLMANLGIETMFLDVFKPGSGHIFLMFDSGVKPDDVKKYFLDETEVVVLNDKVWIPVEATLVGKPFFSAWKQGALKYNEMKAEDFVNEISVKEASA
;
A
#
# COMPACT_ATOMS: atom_id res chain seq x y z
N MET A 1 -48.50 -18.78 38.06
CA MET A 1 -47.19 -18.83 38.75
C MET A 1 -46.06 -18.21 37.90
N LYS A 2 -45.86 -18.63 36.66
CA LYS A 2 -44.85 -18.06 35.75
C LYS A 2 -45.05 -16.55 35.52
N ARG A 3 -46.29 -16.09 35.30
CA ARG A 3 -46.66 -14.67 35.09
C ARG A 3 -46.47 -13.81 36.33
N PHE A 4 -46.79 -14.32 37.50
CA PHE A 4 -46.57 -13.63 38.76
C PHE A 4 -45.06 -13.48 39.07
N LEU A 5 -44.29 -14.50 38.70
CA LEU A 5 -42.83 -14.48 38.78
C LEU A 5 -42.21 -13.46 37.81
N ILE A 6 -42.75 -13.38 36.57
CA ILE A 6 -42.34 -12.38 35.57
C ILE A 6 -42.65 -10.96 36.07
N PHE A 7 -43.85 -10.73 36.63
CA PHE A 7 -44.22 -9.42 37.22
C PHE A 7 -43.29 -9.04 38.40
N LEU A 8 -42.95 -9.99 39.27
CA LEU A 8 -41.97 -9.78 40.34
C LEU A 8 -40.56 -9.54 39.79
N ILE A 9 -40.15 -10.20 38.72
CA ILE A 9 -38.86 -9.96 38.08
C ILE A 9 -38.84 -8.58 37.41
N LEU A 10 -39.88 -8.20 36.70
CA LEU A 10 -40.00 -6.88 36.06
C LEU A 10 -40.05 -5.77 37.11
N SER A 11 -40.74 -5.97 38.27
CA SER A 11 -40.74 -5.01 39.38
C SER A 11 -39.38 -4.95 40.11
N TYR A 12 -38.64 -6.06 40.14
CA TYR A 12 -37.29 -6.09 40.70
C TYR A 12 -36.26 -5.43 39.76
N LEU A 13 -36.41 -5.58 38.45
CA LEU A 13 -35.63 -4.88 37.45
C LEU A 13 -35.84 -3.35 37.49
N ASN A 14 -37.04 -2.91 37.87
CA ASN A 14 -37.36 -1.49 38.03
C ASN A 14 -36.67 -0.80 39.24
N GLY A 15 -36.12 -1.55 40.18
CA GLY A 15 -35.40 -1.04 41.35
C GLY A 15 -33.89 -1.06 41.25
N GLN A 16 -33.35 -1.63 40.18
CA GLN A 16 -31.92 -1.74 39.97
C GLN A 16 -31.47 -0.94 38.74
N ASN A 17 -30.26 -0.43 38.79
CA ASN A 17 -29.64 0.31 37.70
C ASN A 17 -29.56 -0.56 36.45
N ASP A 18 -30.17 -0.14 35.35
CA ASP A 18 -30.30 -0.86 34.06
C ASP A 18 -29.01 -1.25 33.34
N GLN A 19 -27.86 -0.91 33.89
CA GLN A 19 -26.58 -1.29 33.31
C GLN A 19 -26.28 -2.76 33.41
N LEU A 20 -27.08 -3.48 34.12
CA LEU A 20 -26.82 -4.82 34.62
C LEU A 20 -26.76 -5.90 33.54
N PHE A 21 -27.15 -5.62 32.29
CA PHE A 21 -27.43 -6.75 31.42
C PHE A 21 -27.00 -6.57 29.98
N ILE A 22 -26.17 -5.58 29.67
CA ILE A 22 -25.78 -5.27 28.31
C ILE A 22 -24.39 -5.80 27.99
N GLY A 23 -24.30 -6.54 26.86
CA GLY A 23 -23.07 -7.03 26.29
C GLY A 23 -22.59 -8.38 26.87
N THR A 24 -22.18 -9.27 26.00
CA THR A 24 -21.70 -10.61 26.40
C THR A 24 -20.38 -10.52 27.16
N ARG A 25 -19.43 -9.70 26.68
CA ARG A 25 -18.11 -9.56 27.31
C ARG A 25 -18.14 -8.98 28.73
N PRO A 26 -18.80 -7.84 29.00
CA PRO A 26 -18.88 -7.32 30.36
C PRO A 26 -19.51 -8.29 31.35
N LEU A 27 -20.57 -8.99 30.95
CA LEU A 27 -21.29 -9.90 31.84
C LEU A 27 -20.54 -11.23 32.05
N SER A 28 -19.81 -11.70 31.07
CA SER A 28 -18.89 -12.84 31.22
C SER A 28 -17.73 -12.54 32.17
N MET A 29 -17.44 -11.25 32.41
CA MET A 29 -16.48 -10.77 33.42
C MET A 29 -17.18 -10.37 34.75
N GLY A 30 -18.36 -10.91 35.00
CA GLY A 30 -19.09 -10.62 36.23
C GLY A 30 -19.58 -9.17 36.39
N GLY A 31 -19.57 -8.36 35.31
CA GLY A 31 -19.87 -6.94 35.33
C GLY A 31 -18.70 -6.05 35.78
N ALA A 32 -17.48 -6.59 35.90
CA ALA A 32 -16.28 -5.81 36.23
C ALA A 32 -15.73 -5.18 34.93
N PHE A 33 -16.28 -4.04 34.51
CA PHE A 33 -15.99 -3.45 33.20
C PHE A 33 -15.75 -1.93 33.21
N ILE A 34 -15.96 -1.24 34.34
CA ILE A 34 -15.86 0.22 34.45
C ILE A 34 -14.47 0.76 34.13
N ALA A 35 -13.41 0.03 34.54
CA ALA A 35 -12.04 0.40 34.25
C ALA A 35 -11.49 -0.31 32.97
N VAL A 36 -12.12 -1.40 32.55
CA VAL A 36 -11.75 -2.13 31.31
C VAL A 36 -12.17 -1.30 30.11
N ALA A 37 -13.45 -1.07 29.91
CA ALA A 37 -14.13 -0.18 28.97
C ALA A 37 -13.36 0.08 27.65
N ASP A 38 -13.14 -0.99 26.86
CA ASP A 38 -12.28 -0.97 25.66
C ASP A 38 -12.90 -1.68 24.43
N ASP A 39 -14.25 -1.77 24.39
CA ASP A 39 -15.06 -2.19 23.26
C ASP A 39 -16.35 -1.35 23.14
N ALA A 40 -17.26 -1.65 22.19
CA ALA A 40 -18.47 -0.87 21.95
C ALA A 40 -19.46 -0.86 23.13
N ASN A 41 -19.38 -1.82 24.07
CA ASN A 41 -20.19 -1.80 25.30
C ASN A 41 -19.84 -0.60 26.20
N THR A 42 -18.70 0.02 26.00
CA THR A 42 -18.24 1.26 26.67
C THR A 42 -19.26 2.39 26.63
N ILE A 43 -20.10 2.48 25.57
CA ILE A 43 -21.18 3.48 25.45
C ILE A 43 -22.06 3.49 26.68
N THR A 44 -22.41 2.32 27.17
CA THR A 44 -23.29 2.15 28.35
C THR A 44 -22.50 1.98 29.65
N TRP A 45 -21.33 1.30 29.62
CA TRP A 45 -20.59 0.99 30.86
C TRP A 45 -19.71 2.14 31.36
N ASN A 46 -18.94 2.78 30.48
CA ASN A 46 -18.13 3.94 30.84
C ASN A 46 -17.73 4.73 29.58
N PRO A 47 -18.41 5.80 29.20
CA PRO A 47 -18.15 6.54 27.97
C PRO A 47 -16.75 7.15 27.89
N ALA A 48 -16.01 7.25 28.99
CA ALA A 48 -14.63 7.69 29.01
C ALA A 48 -13.67 6.70 28.29
N GLY A 49 -14.07 5.45 28.09
CA GLY A 49 -13.30 4.46 27.36
C GLY A 49 -13.33 4.64 25.83
N LEU A 50 -14.32 5.34 25.28
CA LEU A 50 -14.52 5.50 23.84
C LEU A 50 -13.28 5.98 23.06
N PRO A 51 -12.52 7.01 23.51
CA PRO A 51 -11.36 7.49 22.77
C PRO A 51 -10.22 6.45 22.69
N GLY A 52 -10.20 5.50 23.63
CA GLY A 52 -9.22 4.42 23.68
C GLY A 52 -9.40 3.37 22.58
N LEU A 53 -10.57 3.29 21.93
CA LEU A 53 -10.89 2.27 20.95
C LEU A 53 -10.09 2.40 19.64
N ARG A 54 -9.79 3.61 19.20
CA ARG A 54 -9.01 3.91 17.98
C ARG A 54 -9.42 3.11 16.73
N ARG A 55 -10.63 2.53 16.73
CA ARG A 55 -11.21 1.74 15.65
C ARG A 55 -12.72 1.93 15.60
N THR A 56 -13.28 1.81 14.40
CA THR A 56 -14.74 1.73 14.27
C THR A 56 -15.17 0.35 14.70
N GLU A 57 -16.19 0.28 15.57
CA GLU A 57 -16.69 -0.97 16.10
C GLU A 57 -18.21 -1.00 16.04
N PHE A 58 -18.74 -2.12 15.58
CA PHE A 58 -20.14 -2.46 15.60
C PHE A 58 -20.31 -3.73 16.43
N THR A 59 -21.30 -3.77 17.32
CA THR A 59 -21.60 -4.97 18.11
C THR A 59 -23.11 -5.19 18.19
N SER A 60 -23.51 -6.45 18.25
CA SER A 60 -24.90 -6.86 18.45
C SER A 60 -24.93 -8.01 19.45
N THR A 61 -25.85 -7.95 20.41
CA THR A 61 -26.06 -9.00 21.42
C THR A 61 -27.51 -9.39 21.47
N TYR A 62 -27.76 -10.68 21.62
CA TYR A 62 -29.08 -11.23 21.89
C TYR A 62 -29.03 -12.18 23.09
N SER A 63 -30.04 -12.12 23.95
CA SER A 63 -30.23 -13.07 25.05
C SER A 63 -31.71 -13.31 25.39
N ASP A 64 -31.99 -14.49 25.90
CA ASP A 64 -33.23 -14.84 26.59
C ASP A 64 -32.90 -14.92 28.07
N LEU A 65 -33.45 -13.97 28.84
CA LEU A 65 -33.16 -13.87 30.27
C LEU A 65 -33.88 -15.00 31.00
N TYR A 66 -33.09 -15.80 31.73
CA TYR A 66 -33.57 -16.87 32.58
C TYR A 66 -34.40 -17.95 31.86
N ALA A 67 -34.24 -18.07 30.53
CA ALA A 67 -35.05 -18.97 29.69
C ALA A 67 -36.58 -18.78 29.90
N MET A 68 -37.00 -17.56 30.15
CA MET A 68 -38.40 -17.20 30.46
C MET A 68 -39.10 -16.51 29.29
N GLY A 69 -38.45 -16.32 28.15
CA GLY A 69 -38.97 -15.56 27.01
C GLY A 69 -38.89 -14.05 27.21
N ILE A 70 -38.11 -13.58 28.19
CA ILE A 70 -37.76 -12.17 28.35
C ILE A 70 -36.57 -11.93 27.47
N THR A 71 -36.78 -11.34 26.31
CA THR A 71 -35.73 -11.12 25.33
C THR A 71 -34.97 -9.83 25.60
N GLN A 72 -33.67 -9.84 25.39
CA GLN A 72 -32.83 -8.65 25.39
C GLN A 72 -32.05 -8.59 24.10
N SER A 73 -32.16 -7.45 23.43
CA SER A 73 -31.39 -7.12 22.23
C SER A 73 -30.58 -5.87 22.46
N TYR A 74 -29.36 -5.85 21.94
CA TYR A 74 -28.46 -4.72 22.00
C TYR A 74 -27.73 -4.55 20.67
N ILE A 75 -27.61 -3.31 20.22
CA ILE A 75 -26.81 -2.92 19.06
C ILE A 75 -26.00 -1.68 19.44
N GLY A 76 -24.67 -1.74 19.30
CA GLY A 76 -23.77 -0.63 19.57
C GLY A 76 -22.86 -0.32 18.38
N PHE A 77 -22.63 0.97 18.17
CA PHE A 77 -21.73 1.49 17.14
C PHE A 77 -20.82 2.56 17.72
N VAL A 78 -19.51 2.43 17.50
CA VAL A 78 -18.50 3.40 17.92
C VAL A 78 -17.69 3.84 16.73
N ARG A 79 -17.46 5.16 16.64
CA ARG A 79 -16.59 5.74 15.63
C ARG A 79 -15.64 6.76 16.27
N PRO A 80 -14.31 6.54 16.21
CA PRO A 80 -13.33 7.56 16.52
C PRO A 80 -13.29 8.61 15.41
N PHE A 81 -13.25 9.89 15.77
CA PHE A 81 -13.08 11.02 14.87
C PHE A 81 -11.64 11.52 14.86
N SER A 82 -10.94 11.31 15.96
CA SER A 82 -9.52 11.61 16.12
C SER A 82 -8.91 10.72 17.21
N ASP A 83 -7.60 10.82 17.42
CA ASP A 83 -6.90 10.15 18.52
C ASP A 83 -7.44 10.55 19.92
N ARG A 84 -8.27 11.61 20.00
CA ARG A 84 -8.77 12.17 21.26
C ARG A 84 -10.27 12.15 21.41
N ILE A 85 -11.03 12.01 20.35
CA ILE A 85 -12.49 12.15 20.37
C ILE A 85 -13.12 10.97 19.66
N ALA A 86 -14.08 10.35 20.32
CA ALA A 86 -14.92 9.30 19.73
C ALA A 86 -16.38 9.48 20.12
N LEU A 87 -17.27 9.09 19.21
CA LEU A 87 -18.72 9.02 19.43
C LEU A 87 -19.18 7.57 19.46
N GLY A 88 -20.16 7.32 20.30
CA GLY A 88 -20.88 6.06 20.38
C GLY A 88 -22.38 6.26 20.28
N LEU A 89 -23.05 5.34 19.60
CA LEU A 89 -24.50 5.25 19.51
C LEU A 89 -24.90 3.82 19.82
N ASP A 90 -25.84 3.62 20.72
CA ASP A 90 -26.40 2.30 20.95
C ASP A 90 -27.92 2.32 21.11
N TRP A 91 -28.50 1.16 20.88
CA TRP A 91 -29.88 0.84 21.15
C TRP A 91 -29.96 -0.47 21.93
N ALA A 92 -30.69 -0.47 23.02
CA ALA A 92 -31.02 -1.63 23.83
C ALA A 92 -32.53 -1.80 23.93
N ASN A 93 -32.99 -3.03 23.83
CA ASN A 93 -34.40 -3.38 24.09
C ASN A 93 -34.46 -4.53 25.10
N ILE A 94 -35.33 -4.41 26.08
CA ILE A 94 -35.77 -5.54 26.91
C ILE A 94 -37.25 -5.66 26.69
N GLY A 95 -37.70 -6.85 26.34
CA GLY A 95 -39.09 -7.08 26.02
C GLY A 95 -39.60 -8.45 26.44
N PHE A 96 -40.89 -8.49 26.71
CA PHE A 96 -41.65 -9.70 26.96
C PHE A 96 -43.00 -9.56 26.23
N ASP A 97 -43.35 -10.53 25.41
CA ASP A 97 -44.61 -10.57 24.66
C ASP A 97 -45.27 -11.92 24.87
N ASP A 98 -46.35 -11.91 25.61
CA ASP A 98 -47.29 -13.02 25.75
C ASP A 98 -48.68 -12.50 25.38
N LYS A 99 -49.61 -13.37 25.03
CA LYS A 99 -50.96 -13.02 24.55
C LYS A 99 -51.70 -12.02 25.44
N GLU A 100 -51.39 -11.95 26.73
CA GLU A 100 -52.04 -11.08 27.68
C GLU A 100 -51.19 -9.90 28.15
N LEU A 101 -49.83 -10.06 28.19
CA LEU A 101 -48.94 -9.05 28.71
C LEU A 101 -47.86 -8.73 27.67
N LEU A 102 -47.83 -7.49 27.19
CA LEU A 102 -46.73 -6.94 26.42
C LEU A 102 -45.96 -5.94 27.27
N TYR A 103 -44.67 -6.13 27.39
CA TYR A 103 -43.75 -5.18 28.00
C TYR A 103 -42.59 -4.93 27.05
N SER A 104 -42.31 -3.66 26.79
CA SER A 104 -41.15 -3.27 25.99
C SER A 104 -40.50 -2.03 26.55
N GLU A 105 -39.23 -2.11 26.86
CA GLU A 105 -38.41 -0.97 27.24
C GLU A 105 -37.28 -0.82 26.22
N ASN A 106 -37.20 0.37 25.63
CA ASN A 106 -36.16 0.74 24.66
C ASN A 106 -35.32 1.86 25.26
N LYS A 107 -34.00 1.73 25.08
CA LYS A 107 -33.02 2.72 25.48
C LYS A 107 -32.15 3.06 24.31
N LEU A 108 -32.05 4.34 23.95
CA LEU A 108 -31.15 4.86 22.92
C LEU A 108 -30.13 5.75 23.64
N ASN A 109 -28.84 5.46 23.46
CA ASN A 109 -27.74 6.20 24.04
C ASN A 109 -26.91 6.88 22.96
N LEU A 110 -26.59 8.15 23.19
CA LEU A 110 -25.58 8.90 22.41
C LEU A 110 -24.45 9.29 23.37
N ALA A 111 -23.26 8.76 23.13
CA ALA A 111 -22.10 8.96 23.98
C ALA A 111 -20.98 9.71 23.25
N LEU A 112 -20.34 10.63 23.98
CA LEU A 112 -19.15 11.35 23.57
C LEU A 112 -18.02 11.05 24.56
N GLY A 113 -16.88 10.58 24.07
CA GLY A 113 -15.66 10.37 24.84
C GLY A 113 -14.54 11.30 24.39
N ILE A 114 -13.79 11.84 25.35
CA ILE A 114 -12.69 12.78 25.12
C ILE A 114 -11.46 12.37 25.93
N GLN A 115 -10.33 12.18 25.23
CA GLN A 115 -9.02 11.99 25.85
C GLN A 115 -8.40 13.35 26.15
N ALA A 116 -8.63 13.87 27.37
CA ALA A 116 -8.13 15.19 27.78
C ALA A 116 -6.61 15.24 27.97
N HIS A 117 -6.03 14.15 28.45
CA HIS A 117 -4.58 13.98 28.65
C HIS A 117 -4.22 12.52 28.39
N ARG A 118 -2.94 12.21 28.13
CA ARG A 118 -2.47 10.82 27.88
C ARG A 118 -2.89 9.82 28.97
N LYS A 119 -3.13 10.28 30.19
CA LYS A 119 -3.53 9.46 31.35
C LYS A 119 -4.99 9.65 31.77
N PHE A 120 -5.71 10.63 31.21
CA PHE A 120 -7.07 10.97 31.61
C PHE A 120 -8.02 11.05 30.44
N ALA A 121 -9.12 10.34 30.55
CA ALA A 121 -10.25 10.45 29.63
C ALA A 121 -11.56 10.70 30.44
N PHE A 122 -12.49 11.41 29.83
CA PHE A 122 -13.84 11.57 30.32
C PHE A 122 -14.85 11.36 29.20
N GLY A 123 -16.08 11.04 29.59
CA GLY A 123 -17.15 10.84 28.64
C GLY A 123 -18.51 11.16 29.24
N ILE A 124 -19.45 11.47 28.36
CA ILE A 124 -20.85 11.76 28.69
C ILE A 124 -21.73 10.92 27.79
N THR A 125 -22.80 10.35 28.34
CA THR A 125 -23.86 9.67 27.59
C THR A 125 -25.19 10.38 27.83
N LEU A 126 -25.89 10.71 26.74
CA LEU A 126 -27.29 11.14 26.73
C LEU A 126 -28.14 9.90 26.46
N LYS A 127 -29.11 9.62 27.36
CA LYS A 127 -30.01 8.47 27.26
C LYS A 127 -31.43 8.94 26.93
N TYR A 128 -32.08 8.26 26.00
CA TYR A 128 -33.51 8.40 25.76
C TYR A 128 -34.19 7.06 26.02
N LEU A 129 -35.06 7.04 27.02
CA LEU A 129 -35.80 5.85 27.44
C LEU A 129 -37.23 5.92 26.94
N MET A 130 -37.75 4.78 26.46
CA MET A 130 -39.13 4.60 26.05
C MET A 130 -39.65 3.31 26.68
N ARG A 131 -40.79 3.38 27.32
CA ARG A 131 -41.46 2.21 27.90
C ARG A 131 -42.88 2.08 27.35
N ASP A 132 -43.30 0.86 27.03
CA ASP A 132 -44.65 0.52 26.63
C ASP A 132 -45.10 -0.75 27.39
N MET A 133 -46.23 -0.65 28.09
CA MET A 133 -46.80 -1.76 28.81
C MET A 133 -48.28 -1.90 28.47
N GLN A 134 -48.68 -3.08 28.08
CA GLN A 134 -50.08 -3.41 27.71
C GLN A 134 -50.48 -4.71 28.40
N LEU A 135 -51.72 -4.73 28.90
CA LEU A 135 -52.33 -5.93 29.46
C LEU A 135 -53.67 -6.17 28.78
N ASN A 136 -53.85 -7.37 28.22
CA ASN A 136 -55.03 -7.75 27.43
C ASN A 136 -55.36 -6.75 26.30
N GLY A 137 -54.36 -6.19 25.65
CA GLY A 137 -54.45 -5.20 24.58
C GLY A 137 -54.80 -3.77 25.06
N THR A 138 -54.92 -3.55 26.36
CA THR A 138 -55.15 -2.22 26.93
C THR A 138 -53.80 -1.63 27.35
N SER A 139 -53.49 -0.39 26.92
CA SER A 139 -52.27 0.31 27.33
C SER A 139 -52.36 0.72 28.79
N TYR A 140 -51.39 0.32 29.61
CA TYR A 140 -51.25 0.68 31.02
C TYR A 140 -50.17 1.72 31.26
N GLY A 141 -49.42 2.08 30.24
CA GLY A 141 -48.43 3.13 30.33
C GLY A 141 -47.50 3.17 29.12
N LYS A 142 -47.61 4.26 28.38
CA LYS A 142 -46.66 4.62 27.34
C LYS A 142 -45.95 5.90 27.73
N GLY A 143 -44.67 5.78 28.07
CA GLY A 143 -43.90 6.90 28.57
C GLY A 143 -42.51 7.02 27.98
N SER A 144 -41.90 8.18 28.14
CA SER A 144 -40.50 8.42 27.75
C SER A 144 -39.79 9.34 28.74
N GLY A 145 -38.46 9.22 28.78
CA GLY A 145 -37.62 10.01 29.68
C GLY A 145 -36.24 10.25 29.11
N ILE A 146 -35.54 11.24 29.67
CA ILE A 146 -34.18 11.59 29.33
C ILE A 146 -33.30 11.43 30.56
N GLY A 147 -32.15 10.82 30.42
CA GLY A 147 -31.13 10.62 31.44
C GLY A 147 -29.74 10.97 30.97
N TYR A 148 -28.82 11.12 31.90
CA TYR A 148 -27.43 11.47 31.62
C TYR A 148 -26.51 10.60 32.47
N ASP A 149 -25.41 10.10 31.83
CA ASP A 149 -24.33 9.43 32.52
C ASP A 149 -23.02 10.17 32.28
N MET A 150 -22.07 10.02 33.20
CA MET A 150 -20.72 10.54 33.07
C MET A 150 -19.72 9.46 33.45
N GLY A 151 -18.60 9.41 32.71
CA GLY A 151 -17.51 8.49 32.97
C GLY A 151 -16.16 9.18 33.06
N LEU A 152 -15.28 8.58 33.87
CA LEU A 152 -13.87 8.97 33.97
C LEU A 152 -13.00 7.73 33.90
N ILE A 153 -11.83 7.84 33.21
CA ILE A 153 -10.75 6.84 33.21
C ILE A 153 -9.43 7.55 33.52
N PHE A 154 -8.69 6.99 34.50
CA PHE A 154 -7.34 7.38 34.83
C PHE A 154 -6.41 6.19 34.63
N GLN A 155 -5.43 6.32 33.73
CA GLN A 155 -4.43 5.29 33.41
C GLN A 155 -3.02 5.78 33.77
N PRO A 156 -2.56 5.61 35.03
CA PRO A 156 -1.23 6.05 35.46
C PRO A 156 -0.11 5.24 34.79
N LEU A 157 -0.33 3.94 34.59
CA LEU A 157 0.60 2.98 33.98
C LEU A 157 -0.10 2.26 32.81
N LYS A 158 0.67 1.74 31.86
CA LYS A 158 0.11 0.94 30.74
C LYS A 158 -0.67 -0.28 31.23
N THR A 159 -0.31 -0.81 32.39
CA THR A 159 -0.87 -2.04 32.98
C THR A 159 -1.99 -1.80 33.98
N ILE A 160 -2.23 -0.57 34.44
CA ILE A 160 -3.24 -0.25 35.48
C ILE A 160 -4.15 0.88 35.00
N LYS A 161 -5.46 0.64 35.08
CA LYS A 161 -6.49 1.68 34.86
C LYS A 161 -7.40 1.74 36.06
N PHE A 162 -7.84 2.95 36.38
CA PHE A 162 -8.94 3.24 37.32
C PHE A 162 -10.11 3.83 36.52
N GLY A 163 -11.32 3.38 36.81
CA GLY A 163 -12.53 3.85 36.18
C GLY A 163 -13.52 4.39 37.23
N MET A 164 -14.27 5.40 36.86
CA MET A 164 -15.41 5.92 37.63
C MET A 164 -16.60 6.10 36.69
N GLY A 165 -17.78 5.70 37.15
CA GLY A 165 -19.03 5.87 36.44
C GLY A 165 -20.08 6.54 37.35
N PHE A 166 -20.71 7.58 36.85
CA PHE A 166 -21.84 8.27 37.45
C PHE A 166 -23.03 8.11 36.51
N TYR A 167 -24.09 7.51 37.03
CA TYR A 167 -25.22 7.12 36.18
C TYR A 167 -26.50 7.81 36.67
N ASP A 168 -27.37 8.09 35.71
CA ASP A 168 -28.68 8.70 35.95
C ASP A 168 -28.58 9.97 36.78
N LEU A 169 -27.66 10.87 36.38
CA LEU A 169 -27.42 12.15 37.03
C LEU A 169 -28.72 12.96 37.11
N GLY A 170 -29.10 13.36 38.31
CA GLY A 170 -30.38 14.03 38.58
C GLY A 170 -31.57 13.08 38.77
N GLY A 171 -31.38 11.79 38.52
CA GLY A 171 -32.45 10.77 38.49
C GLY A 171 -33.25 10.83 37.18
N THR A 172 -33.28 9.73 36.46
CA THR A 172 -34.06 9.66 35.22
C THR A 172 -35.53 9.42 35.51
N GLN A 173 -36.38 10.28 35.00
CA GLN A 173 -37.83 10.21 35.16
C GLN A 173 -38.47 9.85 33.82
N ILE A 174 -39.49 8.97 33.86
CA ILE A 174 -40.36 8.71 32.71
C ILE A 174 -41.68 9.44 32.94
N SER A 175 -42.07 10.22 31.93
CA SER A 175 -43.39 10.89 31.89
C SER A 175 -44.36 10.03 31.08
N TYR A 176 -45.45 9.63 31.69
CA TYR A 176 -46.51 8.86 31.06
C TYR A 176 -47.57 9.79 30.45
N LYS A 177 -48.02 9.48 29.23
CA LYS A 177 -48.96 10.31 28.46
C LYS A 177 -50.37 10.29 29.04
N GLU A 178 -50.75 9.18 29.66
CA GLU A 178 -52.13 8.93 30.07
C GLU A 178 -52.46 9.54 31.44
N ASP A 179 -51.53 9.53 32.41
CA ASP A 179 -51.76 10.01 33.77
C ASP A 179 -51.07 11.33 34.13
N LYS A 180 -50.22 11.87 33.24
CA LYS A 180 -49.34 13.02 33.53
C LYS A 180 -48.50 12.85 34.82
N THR A 181 -48.35 11.63 35.28
CA THR A 181 -47.49 11.27 36.42
C THR A 181 -46.08 11.11 35.96
N ASN A 182 -45.13 11.63 36.72
CA ASN A 182 -43.71 11.41 36.54
C ASN A 182 -43.26 10.32 37.49
N GLU A 183 -42.87 9.18 36.97
CA GLU A 183 -42.29 8.12 37.77
C GLU A 183 -40.76 8.18 37.68
N LYS A 184 -40.11 8.25 38.85
CA LYS A 184 -38.66 8.15 38.94
C LYS A 184 -38.27 6.68 38.80
N ILE A 185 -37.77 6.31 37.64
CA ILE A 185 -37.48 4.92 37.31
C ILE A 185 -36.07 4.53 37.69
N LEU A 186 -35.08 5.41 37.42
CA LEU A 186 -33.68 5.15 37.69
C LEU A 186 -33.13 6.11 38.73
N GLY A 187 -32.63 5.55 39.83
CA GLY A 187 -31.90 6.30 40.84
C GLY A 187 -30.46 6.56 40.38
N GLN A 188 -29.88 7.66 40.88
CA GLN A 188 -28.46 7.92 40.70
C GLN A 188 -27.63 6.76 41.24
N ALA A 189 -26.62 6.37 40.49
CA ALA A 189 -25.65 5.37 40.92
C ALA A 189 -24.23 5.81 40.64
N PHE A 190 -23.32 5.27 41.43
CA PHE A 190 -21.90 5.51 41.35
C PHE A 190 -21.16 4.18 41.35
N LYS A 191 -20.20 4.00 40.46
CA LYS A 191 -19.34 2.81 40.41
C LYS A 191 -17.88 3.20 40.29
N LEU A 192 -17.03 2.44 40.96
CA LEU A 192 -15.57 2.52 40.89
C LEU A 192 -15.05 1.22 40.34
N GLY A 193 -14.02 1.31 39.51
CA GLY A 193 -13.37 0.14 38.92
C GLY A 193 -11.85 0.26 38.89
N ILE A 194 -11.20 -0.89 38.94
CA ILE A 194 -9.79 -1.06 38.69
C ILE A 194 -9.58 -2.20 37.69
N SER A 195 -8.68 -2.02 36.74
CA SER A 195 -8.21 -3.13 35.89
C SER A 195 -6.68 -3.21 35.91
N TYR A 196 -6.17 -4.44 35.90
CA TYR A 196 -4.74 -4.75 35.95
C TYR A 196 -4.39 -5.78 34.90
N MET A 197 -3.37 -5.48 34.09
CA MET A 197 -2.81 -6.36 33.04
C MET A 197 -1.41 -6.83 33.45
N PRO A 198 -1.27 -7.93 34.23
CA PRO A 198 0.02 -8.42 34.73
C PRO A 198 0.95 -8.93 33.61
N ILE A 199 0.37 -9.55 32.62
CA ILE A 199 1.05 -10.09 31.43
C ILE A 199 0.22 -9.80 30.18
N ASN A 200 0.86 -9.89 29.03
CA ASN A 200 0.16 -9.67 27.76
C ASN A 200 -0.97 -10.72 27.58
N GLY A 201 -2.16 -10.23 27.28
CA GLY A 201 -3.36 -11.04 27.08
C GLY A 201 -4.15 -11.36 28.34
N LEU A 202 -3.65 -11.11 29.56
CA LEU A 202 -4.40 -11.33 30.81
C LEU A 202 -4.87 -9.98 31.39
N THR A 203 -6.17 -9.82 31.55
CA THR A 203 -6.81 -8.69 32.24
C THR A 203 -7.54 -9.18 33.47
N LEU A 204 -7.24 -8.58 34.61
CA LEU A 204 -7.97 -8.74 35.88
C LEU A 204 -8.71 -7.45 36.17
N ALA A 205 -9.95 -7.53 36.59
CA ALA A 205 -10.78 -6.35 36.90
C ALA A 205 -11.60 -6.54 38.17
N ALA A 206 -11.83 -5.45 38.88
CA ALA A 206 -12.71 -5.42 40.00
C ALA A 206 -13.48 -4.07 40.03
N ASP A 207 -14.79 -4.15 40.17
CA ASP A 207 -15.67 -2.97 40.29
C ASP A 207 -16.46 -3.02 41.62
N TYR A 208 -16.73 -1.84 42.12
CA TYR A 208 -17.51 -1.64 43.35
C TYR A 208 -18.61 -0.60 43.11
N GLY A 209 -19.82 -0.89 43.54
CA GLY A 209 -20.97 -0.02 43.41
C GLY A 209 -22.14 -0.58 44.29
N ASP A 210 -23.24 -0.93 43.66
CA ASP A 210 -24.35 -1.66 44.27
C ASP A 210 -23.99 -3.13 44.61
N ARG A 211 -23.03 -3.63 43.90
CA ARG A 211 -22.41 -4.98 44.05
C ARG A 211 -20.91 -4.89 43.97
N ALA A 212 -20.23 -5.91 44.46
CA ALA A 212 -18.83 -6.16 44.15
C ALA A 212 -18.77 -7.08 42.91
N HIS A 213 -17.98 -6.70 41.96
CA HIS A 213 -17.79 -7.40 40.69
C HIS A 213 -16.31 -7.78 40.53
N PHE A 214 -16.03 -9.00 40.09
CA PHE A 214 -14.68 -9.49 39.78
C PHE A 214 -14.69 -10.16 38.43
N GLY A 215 -13.67 -9.87 37.62
CA GLY A 215 -13.54 -10.41 36.28
C GLY A 215 -12.11 -10.72 35.90
N ALA A 216 -11.95 -11.76 35.11
CA ALA A 216 -10.71 -12.13 34.45
C ALA A 216 -10.96 -12.44 32.98
N GLU A 217 -10.11 -11.94 32.12
CA GLU A 217 -10.10 -12.26 30.69
C GLU A 217 -8.70 -12.69 30.28
N TYR A 218 -8.59 -13.81 29.55
CA TYR A 218 -7.35 -14.25 28.95
C TYR A 218 -7.51 -14.41 27.45
N VAL A 219 -6.69 -13.68 26.68
CA VAL A 219 -6.68 -13.69 25.21
C VAL A 219 -5.53 -14.54 24.71
N LEU A 220 -5.86 -15.68 24.13
CA LEU A 220 -4.89 -16.63 23.56
C LEU A 220 -4.65 -16.30 22.09
N ALA A 221 -3.36 -16.11 21.72
CA ALA A 221 -2.89 -15.90 20.35
C ALA A 221 -3.67 -14.79 19.57
N ASN A 222 -4.27 -13.83 20.28
CA ASN A 222 -5.10 -12.76 19.72
C ASN A 222 -6.31 -13.28 18.90
N ARG A 223 -6.77 -14.50 19.20
CA ARG A 223 -7.86 -15.17 18.47
C ARG A 223 -8.97 -15.73 19.35
N ILE A 224 -8.64 -16.26 20.51
CA ILE A 224 -9.62 -16.86 21.41
C ILE A 224 -9.51 -16.16 22.76
N SER A 225 -10.63 -15.73 23.32
CA SER A 225 -10.67 -15.16 24.67
C SER A 225 -11.51 -16.03 25.59
N PHE A 226 -10.98 -16.29 26.78
CA PHE A 226 -11.69 -16.95 27.86
C PHE A 226 -11.96 -15.93 28.96
N ARG A 227 -13.18 -15.95 29.50
CA ARG A 227 -13.63 -15.01 30.52
C ARG A 227 -14.27 -15.74 31.68
N PHE A 228 -13.97 -15.26 32.87
CA PHE A 228 -14.59 -15.72 34.10
C PHE A 228 -14.94 -14.49 34.94
N GLY A 229 -16.09 -14.54 35.55
CA GLY A 229 -16.56 -13.44 36.35
C GLY A 229 -17.41 -13.89 37.54
N MET A 230 -17.57 -12.98 38.45
CA MET A 230 -18.36 -13.19 39.68
C MET A 230 -18.88 -11.86 40.18
N GLN A 231 -20.14 -11.81 40.55
CA GLN A 231 -20.74 -10.68 41.25
C GLN A 231 -21.34 -11.09 42.57
N GLN A 232 -21.25 -10.20 43.56
CA GLN A 232 -21.77 -10.42 44.91
C GLN A 232 -22.54 -9.20 45.40
N GLY A 233 -23.80 -9.41 45.84
CA GLY A 233 -24.62 -8.34 46.48
C GLY A 233 -24.02 -7.89 47.79
N LEU A 234 -24.08 -6.59 48.07
CA LEU A 234 -23.54 -5.97 49.28
C LEU A 234 -24.59 -5.85 50.41
N ASN A 235 -25.87 -6.04 50.13
CA ASN A 235 -26.93 -5.95 51.09
C ASN A 235 -27.01 -7.17 52.02
N HIS A 236 -27.32 -6.91 53.30
CA HIS A 236 -27.06 -7.79 54.44
C HIS A 236 -27.87 -9.09 54.48
N GLU A 237 -28.92 -9.29 53.70
CA GLU A 237 -29.81 -10.43 53.95
C GLU A 237 -29.41 -11.73 53.25
N LYS A 238 -28.69 -11.68 52.13
CA LYS A 238 -28.05 -12.86 51.53
C LYS A 238 -26.88 -12.45 50.60
N LYS A 239 -25.67 -12.85 50.95
CA LYS A 239 -24.49 -12.75 50.08
C LYS A 239 -24.60 -13.75 48.90
N ILE A 240 -25.50 -13.42 47.96
CA ILE A 240 -25.69 -14.27 46.79
C ILE A 240 -24.52 -14.06 45.83
N LEU A 241 -23.83 -15.12 45.51
CA LEU A 241 -22.75 -15.17 44.53
C LEU A 241 -23.32 -15.58 43.19
N VAL A 242 -23.04 -14.79 42.12
CA VAL A 242 -23.49 -15.07 40.77
C VAL A 242 -22.25 -15.21 39.88
N PRO A 243 -21.83 -16.47 39.60
CA PRO A 243 -20.73 -16.73 38.69
C PRO A 243 -21.17 -16.55 37.23
N SER A 244 -20.20 -16.14 36.39
CA SER A 244 -20.36 -16.00 34.94
C SER A 244 -19.12 -16.49 34.22
N SER A 245 -19.29 -16.83 32.97
CA SER A 245 -18.17 -17.23 32.08
C SER A 245 -18.48 -16.87 30.64
N GLY A 246 -17.46 -16.85 29.80
CA GLY A 246 -17.64 -16.63 28.37
C GLY A 246 -16.42 -17.01 27.53
N ILE A 247 -16.70 -17.18 26.28
CA ILE A 247 -15.69 -17.44 25.25
C ILE A 247 -15.93 -16.52 24.06
N SER A 248 -14.87 -16.05 23.42
CA SER A 248 -14.98 -15.43 22.11
C SER A 248 -13.95 -15.97 21.14
N ILE A 249 -14.33 -15.97 19.85
CA ILE A 249 -13.47 -16.36 18.74
C ILE A 249 -13.40 -15.17 17.79
N LYS A 250 -12.15 -14.78 17.47
CA LYS A 250 -11.85 -13.73 16.49
C LYS A 250 -11.49 -14.38 15.15
N PHE A 251 -12.20 -13.99 14.10
CA PHE A 251 -11.86 -14.30 12.72
C PHE A 251 -11.73 -13.00 11.93
N LYS A 252 -10.49 -12.61 11.61
CA LYS A 252 -10.19 -11.28 11.03
C LYS A 252 -10.76 -10.16 11.91
N SER A 253 -11.65 -9.35 11.36
CA SER A 253 -12.30 -8.23 12.05
C SER A 253 -13.60 -8.62 12.77
N ILE A 254 -14.01 -9.88 12.69
CA ILE A 254 -15.27 -10.40 13.25
C ILE A 254 -14.99 -11.13 14.56
N PHE A 255 -15.81 -10.87 15.59
CA PHE A 255 -15.82 -11.59 16.87
C PHE A 255 -17.16 -12.24 17.07
N ILE A 256 -17.15 -13.51 17.41
CA ILE A 256 -18.32 -14.26 17.86
C ILE A 256 -18.11 -14.57 19.31
N GLU A 257 -19.07 -14.20 20.16
CA GLU A 257 -18.96 -14.33 21.60
C GLU A 257 -20.15 -15.10 22.14
N TYR A 258 -19.87 -15.98 23.09
CA TYR A 258 -20.88 -16.67 23.88
C TYR A 258 -20.63 -16.40 25.36
N GLY A 259 -21.69 -16.08 26.11
CA GLY A 259 -21.63 -15.81 27.54
C GLY A 259 -22.70 -16.58 28.31
N PHE A 260 -22.32 -16.99 29.50
CA PHE A 260 -23.18 -17.70 30.44
C PHE A 260 -23.13 -16.98 31.79
N GLU A 261 -24.29 -16.79 32.40
CA GLU A 261 -24.45 -16.21 33.74
C GLU A 261 -25.43 -17.07 34.54
N SER A 262 -24.99 -17.57 35.67
CA SER A 262 -25.85 -18.38 36.53
C SER A 262 -26.82 -17.46 37.32
N HIS A 263 -27.89 -18.07 37.82
CA HIS A 263 -28.80 -17.39 38.75
C HIS A 263 -29.13 -18.36 39.89
N PRO A 264 -29.22 -17.89 41.17
CA PRO A 264 -29.39 -18.77 42.31
C PRO A 264 -30.75 -19.48 42.38
N TYR A 265 -31.75 -18.94 41.68
CA TYR A 265 -33.13 -19.43 41.77
C TYR A 265 -33.81 -19.65 40.42
N LEU A 266 -33.24 -19.12 39.36
CA LEU A 266 -33.78 -19.20 37.98
C LEU A 266 -32.82 -19.94 37.07
N GLU A 267 -33.28 -20.26 35.90
CA GLU A 267 -32.41 -20.81 34.84
C GLU A 267 -31.33 -19.80 34.48
N PRO A 268 -30.16 -20.29 34.09
CA PRO A 268 -29.05 -19.41 33.67
C PRO A 268 -29.42 -18.60 32.43
N THR A 269 -28.86 -17.40 32.33
CA THR A 269 -28.95 -16.58 31.12
C THR A 269 -27.81 -16.87 30.17
N GLN A 270 -28.16 -17.11 28.93
CA GLN A 270 -27.22 -17.31 27.83
C GLN A 270 -27.26 -16.11 26.89
N ARG A 271 -26.08 -15.70 26.38
CA ARG A 271 -25.94 -14.53 25.48
C ARG A 271 -25.05 -14.88 24.31
N ILE A 272 -25.41 -14.37 23.13
CA ILE A 272 -24.60 -14.46 21.94
C ILE A 272 -24.37 -13.03 21.43
N SER A 273 -23.11 -12.69 21.11
CA SER A 273 -22.77 -11.43 20.46
C SER A 273 -21.99 -11.66 19.17
N LEU A 274 -22.22 -10.76 18.24
CA LEU A 274 -21.44 -10.60 17.02
C LEU A 274 -20.87 -9.19 16.99
N SER A 275 -19.56 -9.05 16.88
CA SER A 275 -18.90 -7.75 16.80
C SER A 275 -18.02 -7.66 15.56
N LEU A 276 -17.97 -6.47 14.93
CA LEU A 276 -17.12 -6.13 13.81
C LEU A 276 -16.21 -4.97 14.20
N GLN A 277 -14.90 -5.20 14.16
CA GLN A 277 -13.88 -4.20 14.50
C GLN A 277 -13.11 -3.78 13.25
N LEU A 278 -13.26 -2.53 12.82
CA LEU A 278 -12.63 -1.97 11.63
C LEU A 278 -11.53 -0.98 12.04
N SER A 279 -10.28 -1.46 12.07
CA SER A 279 -9.14 -0.58 12.32
C SER A 279 -8.86 0.29 11.09
N PRO A 280 -8.71 1.62 11.25
CA PRO A 280 -8.32 2.48 10.14
C PRO A 280 -6.96 2.07 9.61
N ALA A 281 -6.75 2.27 8.31
CA ALA A 281 -5.43 2.11 7.72
C ALA A 281 -4.46 3.11 8.34
N VAL A 282 -3.29 2.63 8.77
CA VAL A 282 -2.25 3.49 9.37
C VAL A 282 -1.19 3.92 8.37
N VAL A 283 -1.20 3.34 7.17
CA VAL A 283 -0.35 3.75 6.05
C VAL A 283 -1.22 4.27 4.91
N SER A 284 -0.81 5.37 4.33
CA SER A 284 -1.40 5.92 3.10
C SER A 284 -0.31 6.33 2.11
N ILE A 285 -0.64 6.22 0.81
CA ILE A 285 0.19 6.70 -0.29
C ILE A 285 -0.22 8.14 -0.58
N THR A 286 0.65 9.11 -0.30
CA THR A 286 0.35 10.55 -0.40
C THR A 286 0.65 11.09 -1.80
N SER A 287 1.82 10.76 -2.35
CA SER A 287 2.26 11.16 -3.68
C SER A 287 2.80 9.98 -4.48
N THR A 288 2.79 10.08 -5.80
CA THR A 288 3.43 9.13 -6.71
C THR A 288 3.85 9.86 -7.97
N VAL A 289 5.13 9.77 -8.32
CA VAL A 289 5.71 10.38 -9.52
C VAL A 289 6.59 9.35 -10.23
N ILE A 290 6.42 9.19 -11.54
CA ILE A 290 7.33 8.40 -12.37
C ILE A 290 8.47 9.32 -12.81
N SER A 291 9.70 8.85 -12.76
CA SER A 291 10.91 9.63 -13.07
C SER A 291 10.93 10.11 -14.52
N GLN A 292 10.31 9.35 -15.44
CA GLN A 292 10.25 9.69 -16.87
C GLN A 292 8.88 9.34 -17.48
N ASN A 293 8.31 10.27 -18.21
CA ASN A 293 7.08 10.11 -18.99
C ASN A 293 7.23 10.81 -20.35
N PRO A 294 7.10 10.14 -21.49
CA PRO A 294 6.80 8.71 -21.66
C PRO A 294 7.95 7.76 -21.27
N ILE A 295 7.60 6.48 -21.09
CA ILE A 295 8.53 5.41 -20.73
C ILE A 295 9.09 4.77 -22.00
N PHE A 296 10.42 4.81 -22.16
CA PHE A 296 11.11 4.20 -23.31
C PHE A 296 11.54 2.77 -22.98
N ARG A 297 11.11 1.79 -23.76
CA ARG A 297 11.55 0.39 -23.58
C ARG A 297 13.05 0.21 -23.78
N SER A 298 13.65 0.99 -24.68
CA SER A 298 15.09 1.00 -24.93
C SER A 298 15.90 1.32 -23.67
N LEU A 299 15.35 2.13 -22.76
CA LEU A 299 15.98 2.53 -21.50
C LEU A 299 15.75 1.54 -20.34
N HIS A 300 15.26 0.32 -20.58
CA HIS A 300 14.92 -0.62 -19.51
C HIS A 300 16.07 -0.87 -18.52
N ARG A 301 17.32 -0.98 -18.99
CA ARG A 301 18.51 -1.15 -18.13
C ARG A 301 18.80 0.06 -17.27
N TYR A 302 18.65 1.26 -17.81
CA TYR A 302 18.78 2.51 -17.07
C TYR A 302 17.76 2.58 -15.93
N TYR A 303 16.49 2.23 -16.19
CA TYR A 303 15.46 2.22 -15.16
C TYR A 303 15.66 1.14 -14.09
N GLU A 304 16.41 0.06 -14.38
CA GLU A 304 16.75 -0.96 -13.38
C GLU A 304 17.94 -0.54 -12.50
N SER A 305 18.77 0.40 -12.95
CA SER A 305 19.91 0.93 -12.17
C SER A 305 19.60 2.19 -11.41
N GLU A 306 18.60 2.96 -11.84
CA GLU A 306 18.23 4.23 -11.27
C GLU A 306 16.79 4.20 -10.70
N PRO A 307 16.45 5.07 -9.75
CA PRO A 307 15.09 5.14 -9.22
C PRO A 307 14.04 5.41 -10.31
N PHE A 308 13.11 4.47 -10.48
CA PHE A 308 12.07 4.58 -11.50
C PHE A 308 10.90 5.46 -11.07
N ALA A 309 10.55 5.44 -9.78
CA ALA A 309 9.45 6.23 -9.24
C ALA A 309 9.76 6.77 -7.85
N LYS A 310 9.14 7.90 -7.51
CA LYS A 310 9.10 8.43 -6.14
C LYS A 310 7.71 8.21 -5.57
N VAL A 311 7.66 7.64 -4.36
CA VAL A 311 6.42 7.31 -3.66
C VAL A 311 6.41 7.96 -2.30
N GLY A 312 5.48 8.89 -2.08
CA GLY A 312 5.24 9.50 -0.78
C GLY A 312 4.41 8.55 0.08
N LEU A 313 4.91 8.24 1.27
CA LEU A 313 4.28 7.36 2.24
C LEU A 313 4.08 8.09 3.57
N LYS A 314 2.90 7.88 4.15
CA LYS A 314 2.57 8.45 5.47
C LYS A 314 2.23 7.34 6.44
N ASN A 315 2.92 7.35 7.59
CA ASN A 315 2.64 6.50 8.73
C ASN A 315 1.98 7.33 9.84
N ILE A 316 0.70 7.08 10.15
CA ILE A 316 0.00 7.77 11.25
C ILE A 316 0.08 7.01 12.58
N SER A 317 0.78 5.88 12.65
CA SER A 317 0.96 5.11 13.89
C SER A 317 2.06 5.71 14.79
N ASP A 318 2.10 5.27 16.05
CA ASP A 318 3.09 5.69 17.04
C ASP A 318 4.33 4.78 17.08
N VAL A 319 4.48 3.89 16.11
CA VAL A 319 5.57 2.88 16.05
C VAL A 319 6.20 2.83 14.68
N ASP A 320 7.46 2.40 14.62
CA ASP A 320 8.11 2.03 13.37
C ASP A 320 7.33 0.91 12.69
N LEU A 321 7.08 1.07 11.39
CA LEU A 321 6.25 0.14 10.64
C LEU A 321 6.97 -0.37 9.40
N PRO A 322 7.39 -1.63 9.37
CA PRO A 322 7.91 -2.24 8.16
C PRO A 322 6.76 -2.43 7.16
N VAL A 323 6.97 -1.90 5.96
CA VAL A 323 6.03 -1.99 4.83
C VAL A 323 6.72 -2.60 3.63
N ASN A 324 6.00 -3.35 2.83
CA ASN A 324 6.46 -3.82 1.54
C ASN A 324 5.82 -2.96 0.45
N VAL A 325 6.64 -2.19 -0.26
CA VAL A 325 6.21 -1.31 -1.36
C VAL A 325 6.45 -2.07 -2.66
N SER A 326 5.43 -2.18 -3.49
CA SER A 326 5.50 -2.87 -4.77
C SER A 326 5.07 -1.94 -5.89
N LEU A 327 5.83 -1.92 -6.97
CA LEU A 327 5.55 -1.17 -8.20
C LEU A 327 5.34 -2.16 -9.35
N PHE A 328 4.30 -1.94 -10.14
CA PHE A 328 3.98 -2.73 -11.33
C PHE A 328 3.72 -1.83 -12.53
N VAL A 329 4.47 -2.06 -13.62
CA VAL A 329 4.30 -1.38 -14.91
C VAL A 329 3.76 -2.40 -15.92
N PRO A 330 2.49 -2.31 -16.30
CA PRO A 330 1.89 -3.22 -17.29
C PRO A 330 2.68 -3.24 -18.60
N THR A 331 2.73 -4.37 -19.27
CA THR A 331 3.44 -4.61 -20.54
C THR A 331 4.97 -4.63 -20.47
N MET A 332 5.58 -4.21 -19.36
CA MET A 332 7.03 -4.27 -19.16
C MET A 332 7.43 -5.27 -18.05
N MET A 333 6.51 -5.63 -17.18
CA MET A 333 6.77 -6.50 -16.02
C MET A 333 5.80 -7.67 -15.99
N ASP A 334 6.30 -8.86 -15.60
CA ASP A 334 5.46 -10.05 -15.36
C ASP A 334 4.95 -10.07 -13.91
N ASN A 335 5.78 -9.59 -12.98
CA ASN A 335 5.48 -9.52 -11.56
C ASN A 335 5.84 -8.13 -11.03
N PRO A 336 5.16 -7.64 -9.97
CA PRO A 336 5.56 -6.40 -9.31
C PRO A 336 6.97 -6.49 -8.73
N HIS A 337 7.76 -5.45 -8.89
CA HIS A 337 9.00 -5.26 -8.13
C HIS A 337 8.65 -4.83 -6.71
N SER A 338 9.31 -5.38 -5.69
CA SER A 338 8.94 -5.15 -4.29
C SER A 338 10.16 -4.88 -3.42
N GLU A 339 10.05 -3.84 -2.60
CA GLU A 339 11.08 -3.43 -1.65
C GLU A 339 10.49 -3.29 -0.25
N THR A 340 11.28 -3.62 0.78
CA THR A 340 10.86 -3.45 2.17
C THR A 340 11.46 -2.17 2.75
N ILE A 341 10.58 -1.28 3.23
CA ILE A 341 10.94 0.02 3.82
C ILE A 341 10.40 0.06 5.25
N THR A 342 11.10 0.71 6.16
CA THR A 342 10.60 0.95 7.51
C THR A 342 10.17 2.41 7.64
N LEU A 343 8.87 2.63 7.86
CA LEU A 343 8.30 3.97 8.04
C LEU A 343 8.40 4.40 9.50
N PRO A 344 9.06 5.53 9.82
CA PRO A 344 9.12 6.06 11.18
C PRO A 344 7.73 6.42 11.73
N PRO A 345 7.55 6.50 13.06
CA PRO A 345 6.30 6.91 13.67
C PRO A 345 5.91 8.33 13.27
N LYS A 346 4.62 8.54 12.95
CA LYS A 346 4.06 9.86 12.61
C LYS A 346 4.83 10.59 11.50
N SER A 347 5.44 9.85 10.59
CA SER A 347 6.22 10.38 9.46
C SER A 347 5.39 10.51 8.20
N GLU A 348 5.84 11.40 7.33
CA GLU A 348 5.43 11.51 5.93
C GLU A 348 6.69 11.82 5.12
N GLU A 349 7.13 10.85 4.31
CA GLU A 349 8.41 10.90 3.60
C GLU A 349 8.26 10.33 2.19
N GLU A 350 9.14 10.74 1.29
CA GLU A 350 9.22 10.22 -0.08
C GLU A 350 10.35 9.19 -0.18
N TYR A 351 10.07 8.10 -0.90
CA TYR A 351 10.99 7.00 -1.14
C TYR A 351 11.18 6.76 -2.62
N ASP A 352 12.41 6.55 -3.00
CA ASP A 352 12.79 6.12 -4.34
C ASP A 352 12.52 4.62 -4.47
N ILE A 353 11.82 4.24 -5.55
CA ILE A 353 11.43 2.84 -5.82
C ILE A 353 12.01 2.42 -7.16
N GLY A 354 12.72 1.30 -7.16
CA GLY A 354 13.27 0.66 -8.35
C GLY A 354 12.24 -0.15 -9.12
N VAL A 355 12.71 -0.78 -10.20
CA VAL A 355 11.94 -1.72 -11.03
C VAL A 355 12.78 -2.93 -11.40
N SER A 356 12.11 -3.99 -11.81
CA SER A 356 12.71 -5.14 -12.49
C SER A 356 11.79 -5.57 -13.62
N PHE A 357 12.29 -5.49 -14.85
CA PHE A 357 11.47 -5.77 -16.02
C PHE A 357 11.51 -7.23 -16.43
N SER A 358 10.54 -7.63 -17.27
CA SER A 358 10.49 -8.96 -17.85
C SER A 358 11.67 -9.19 -18.79
N SER A 359 12.19 -10.40 -18.85
CA SER A 359 13.30 -10.77 -19.75
C SER A 359 12.97 -10.57 -21.24
N ASP A 360 11.69 -10.53 -21.58
CA ASP A 360 11.19 -10.33 -22.95
C ASP A 360 10.72 -8.88 -23.22
N VAL A 361 11.12 -7.93 -22.38
CA VAL A 361 10.70 -6.50 -22.48
C VAL A 361 10.93 -5.90 -23.88
N LEU A 362 11.97 -6.34 -24.59
CA LEU A 362 12.30 -5.94 -25.97
C LEU A 362 11.86 -6.94 -27.05
N THR A 363 11.60 -8.20 -26.69
CA THR A 363 11.38 -9.29 -27.66
C THR A 363 9.92 -9.72 -27.77
N SER A 364 9.08 -9.35 -26.82
CA SER A 364 7.65 -9.64 -26.85
C SER A 364 6.96 -8.95 -28.03
N LYS A 365 5.89 -9.55 -28.57
CA LYS A 365 5.09 -8.94 -29.64
C LYS A 365 4.52 -7.56 -29.26
N LYS A 366 4.32 -7.31 -27.98
CA LYS A 366 3.84 -6.02 -27.47
C LYS A 366 4.92 -4.95 -27.46
N ALA A 367 6.19 -5.34 -27.53
CA ALA A 367 7.31 -4.41 -27.49
C ALA A 367 7.40 -3.53 -28.75
N THR A 368 6.84 -3.95 -29.85
CA THR A 368 6.89 -3.23 -31.14
C THR A 368 6.00 -1.99 -31.15
N PHE A 369 4.93 -1.98 -30.34
CA PHE A 369 3.90 -0.93 -30.37
C PHE A 369 3.94 -0.08 -29.13
N ASP A 370 3.51 1.18 -29.27
CA ASP A 370 3.24 2.05 -28.15
C ASP A 370 2.01 1.57 -27.39
N ASN A 371 2.10 1.56 -26.06
CA ASN A 371 1.01 1.08 -25.19
C ASN A 371 0.70 2.13 -24.14
N LEU A 372 -0.56 2.57 -24.06
CA LEU A 372 -1.02 3.34 -22.93
C LEU A 372 -1.19 2.40 -21.72
N VAL A 373 -0.47 2.66 -20.65
CA VAL A 373 -0.49 1.87 -19.42
C VAL A 373 -0.83 2.73 -18.23
N GLN A 374 -1.33 2.11 -17.17
CA GLN A 374 -1.52 2.74 -15.88
C GLN A 374 -0.72 1.97 -14.84
N PRO A 375 0.49 2.43 -14.48
CA PRO A 375 1.28 1.79 -13.44
C PRO A 375 0.57 1.84 -12.09
N GLU A 376 0.89 0.89 -11.21
CA GLU A 376 0.25 0.75 -9.91
C GLU A 376 1.30 0.58 -8.80
N VAL A 377 1.13 1.33 -7.72
CA VAL A 377 1.87 1.15 -6.47
C VAL A 377 0.96 0.51 -5.44
N SER A 378 1.46 -0.51 -4.79
CA SER A 378 0.79 -1.13 -3.65
C SER A 378 1.73 -1.19 -2.44
N VAL A 379 1.16 -0.98 -1.26
CA VAL A 379 1.90 -1.00 0.00
C VAL A 379 1.22 -1.97 0.94
N SER A 380 1.87 -3.07 1.26
CA SER A 380 1.38 -4.04 2.24
C SER A 380 2.11 -3.92 3.57
N TYR A 381 1.39 -4.09 4.67
CA TYR A 381 1.93 -4.02 6.02
C TYR A 381 1.07 -4.81 7.01
N LYS A 382 1.65 -5.17 8.16
CA LYS A 382 0.92 -5.87 9.22
C LYS A 382 0.41 -4.92 10.28
N GLN A 383 -0.89 -4.99 10.58
CA GLN A 383 -1.54 -4.21 11.63
C GLN A 383 -2.43 -5.12 12.49
N GLY A 384 -2.15 -5.21 13.78
CA GLY A 384 -2.94 -6.06 14.70
C GLY A 384 -2.93 -7.55 14.36
N GLY A 385 -1.89 -8.02 13.66
CA GLY A 385 -1.77 -9.41 13.19
C GLY A 385 -2.47 -9.68 11.83
N GLU A 386 -3.08 -8.69 11.22
CA GLU A 386 -3.69 -8.74 9.89
C GLU A 386 -2.80 -8.04 8.87
N GLU A 387 -2.75 -8.56 7.65
CA GLU A 387 -2.13 -7.87 6.52
C GLU A 387 -3.10 -6.84 5.96
N LYS A 388 -2.62 -5.62 5.81
CA LYS A 388 -3.35 -4.48 5.22
C LYS A 388 -2.68 -4.10 3.92
N LEU A 389 -3.46 -3.61 2.98
CA LEU A 389 -3.01 -3.21 1.65
C LEU A 389 -3.56 -1.81 1.33
N ALA A 390 -2.64 -0.91 0.97
CA ALA A 390 -2.97 0.37 0.34
C ALA A 390 -2.53 0.31 -1.12
N GLN A 391 -3.37 0.76 -2.06
CA GLN A 391 -3.07 0.75 -3.48
C GLN A 391 -3.39 2.10 -4.10
N LYS A 392 -2.56 2.51 -5.07
CA LYS A 392 -2.76 3.73 -5.83
C LYS A 392 -2.32 3.50 -7.27
N LYS A 393 -3.21 3.78 -8.20
CA LYS A 393 -2.88 3.83 -9.62
C LYS A 393 -2.22 5.18 -9.91
N LEU A 394 -1.14 5.13 -10.67
CA LEU A 394 -0.42 6.32 -11.13
C LEU A 394 -1.13 6.94 -12.32
N GLU A 395 -0.65 8.10 -12.75
CA GLU A 395 -1.11 8.69 -14.01
C GLU A 395 -0.82 7.75 -15.18
N SER A 396 -1.72 7.76 -16.16
CA SER A 396 -1.52 6.98 -17.37
C SER A 396 -0.32 7.50 -18.13
N SER A 397 0.53 6.59 -18.57
CA SER A 397 1.75 6.88 -19.32
C SER A 397 1.84 6.03 -20.58
N TYR A 398 2.45 6.55 -21.62
CA TYR A 398 2.80 5.75 -22.78
C TYR A 398 4.10 4.99 -22.50
N VAL A 399 4.06 3.67 -22.69
CA VAL A 399 5.24 2.83 -22.87
C VAL A 399 5.49 2.75 -24.35
N LEU A 400 6.54 3.41 -24.82
CA LEU A 400 6.87 3.50 -26.24
C LEU A 400 7.43 2.18 -26.78
N GLY A 401 7.25 1.95 -28.07
CA GLY A 401 7.80 0.79 -28.77
C GLY A 401 9.32 0.70 -28.64
N LYS A 402 9.86 -0.52 -28.74
CA LYS A 402 11.29 -0.79 -28.50
C LYS A 402 12.26 0.02 -29.36
N GLY A 403 11.82 0.45 -30.55
CA GLY A 403 12.63 1.24 -31.47
C GLY A 403 12.57 2.76 -31.21
N LYS A 404 11.72 3.23 -30.32
CA LYS A 404 11.53 4.68 -30.12
C LYS A 404 12.62 5.30 -29.26
N LEU A 405 13.14 6.45 -29.71
CA LEU A 405 14.05 7.32 -28.98
C LEU A 405 13.70 8.80 -29.19
N THR A 406 14.37 9.70 -28.48
CA THR A 406 14.34 11.15 -28.72
C THR A 406 15.77 11.70 -28.76
N TRP A 407 16.03 12.64 -29.65
CA TRP A 407 17.34 13.30 -29.79
C TRP A 407 17.54 14.45 -28.79
N SER A 408 16.56 14.73 -27.92
CA SER A 408 16.78 15.61 -26.76
C SER A 408 17.82 15.04 -25.78
N ASN A 409 18.01 13.71 -25.80
CA ASN A 409 19.11 13.02 -25.14
C ASN A 409 19.79 12.08 -26.13
N PRO A 410 20.83 12.53 -26.87
CA PRO A 410 21.51 11.74 -27.90
C PRO A 410 22.17 10.46 -27.37
N ASP A 411 22.52 10.42 -26.09
CA ASP A 411 23.15 9.23 -25.47
C ASP A 411 22.24 7.99 -25.52
N MET A 412 20.92 8.18 -25.68
CA MET A 412 19.96 7.08 -25.85
C MET A 412 20.28 6.15 -27.02
N ILE A 413 20.97 6.62 -28.05
CA ILE A 413 21.37 5.77 -29.18
C ILE A 413 22.27 4.60 -28.73
N ALA A 414 23.05 4.76 -27.68
CA ALA A 414 23.88 3.70 -27.13
C ALA A 414 23.09 2.49 -26.63
N CYS A 415 21.81 2.66 -26.26
CA CYS A 415 20.92 1.57 -25.85
C CYS A 415 20.63 0.57 -26.99
N TYR A 416 20.83 1.00 -28.23
CA TYR A 416 20.68 0.14 -29.41
C TYR A 416 21.95 -0.65 -29.77
N VAL A 417 23.05 -0.41 -29.06
CA VAL A 417 24.28 -1.22 -29.23
C VAL A 417 24.13 -2.52 -28.44
N THR A 418 23.89 -3.62 -29.17
CA THR A 418 23.59 -4.94 -28.60
C THR A 418 24.60 -6.00 -29.05
N PRO A 419 25.85 -5.94 -28.58
CA PRO A 419 26.92 -6.82 -29.00
C PRO A 419 26.70 -8.31 -28.66
N ALA A 420 25.87 -8.57 -27.61
CA ALA A 420 25.54 -9.93 -27.18
C ALA A 420 24.31 -10.52 -27.88
N ASP A 421 23.67 -9.79 -28.80
CA ASP A 421 22.58 -10.35 -29.62
C ASP A 421 23.11 -11.55 -30.42
N ALA A 422 22.38 -12.68 -30.38
CA ALA A 422 22.83 -13.93 -30.99
C ALA A 422 23.05 -13.83 -32.52
N VAL A 423 22.29 -12.96 -33.20
CA VAL A 423 22.42 -12.73 -34.64
C VAL A 423 23.68 -11.90 -34.93
N VAL A 424 23.91 -10.87 -34.11
CA VAL A 424 25.11 -10.01 -34.19
C VAL A 424 26.38 -10.84 -33.91
N ASP A 425 26.38 -11.60 -32.82
CA ASP A 425 27.50 -12.43 -32.40
C ASP A 425 27.83 -13.48 -33.49
N LYS A 426 26.81 -14.16 -34.00
CA LYS A 426 26.99 -15.14 -35.08
C LYS A 426 27.56 -14.51 -36.36
N PHE A 427 27.05 -13.33 -36.72
CA PHE A 427 27.55 -12.61 -37.92
C PHE A 427 29.02 -12.22 -37.74
N ALA A 428 29.37 -11.56 -36.66
CA ALA A 428 30.75 -11.13 -36.40
C ALA A 428 31.73 -12.30 -36.37
N ARG A 429 31.43 -13.35 -35.59
CA ARG A 429 32.32 -14.53 -35.45
C ARG A 429 32.53 -15.27 -36.77
N ASN A 430 31.49 -15.48 -37.57
CA ASN A 430 31.62 -16.21 -38.83
C ASN A 430 32.59 -15.52 -39.78
N PHE A 431 32.49 -14.21 -39.94
CA PHE A 431 33.37 -13.48 -40.84
C PHE A 431 34.81 -13.36 -40.28
N ILE A 432 34.97 -13.02 -39.01
CA ILE A 432 36.29 -12.87 -38.39
C ILE A 432 37.02 -14.21 -38.36
N GLN A 433 36.35 -15.31 -38.00
CA GLN A 433 36.98 -16.65 -38.01
C GLN A 433 37.47 -17.06 -39.41
N TYR A 434 36.67 -16.80 -40.43
CA TYR A 434 37.02 -17.14 -41.79
C TYR A 434 38.25 -16.36 -42.29
N TYR A 435 38.36 -15.07 -41.94
CA TYR A 435 39.46 -14.21 -42.40
C TYR A 435 40.63 -14.09 -41.40
N THR A 436 40.64 -14.83 -40.29
CA THR A 436 41.73 -14.80 -39.30
C THR A 436 43.14 -14.96 -39.89
N PRO A 437 43.42 -15.88 -40.88
CA PRO A 437 44.75 -15.98 -41.47
C PRO A 437 45.19 -14.68 -42.15
N VAL A 438 44.32 -14.05 -42.93
CA VAL A 438 44.59 -12.77 -43.61
C VAL A 438 44.82 -11.65 -42.61
N LEU A 439 44.02 -11.60 -41.54
CA LEU A 439 44.18 -10.60 -40.50
C LEU A 439 45.55 -10.67 -39.83
N ASN A 440 46.03 -11.86 -39.52
CA ASN A 440 47.31 -12.06 -38.86
C ASN A 440 48.50 -11.68 -39.77
N ASP A 441 48.36 -11.92 -41.06
CA ASP A 441 49.44 -11.70 -42.01
C ASP A 441 49.61 -10.22 -42.45
N TYR A 442 48.49 -9.48 -42.58
CA TYR A 442 48.49 -8.15 -43.17
C TYR A 442 48.19 -6.99 -42.22
N PHE A 443 47.44 -7.22 -41.16
CA PHE A 443 46.96 -6.12 -40.29
C PHE A 443 47.55 -6.14 -38.87
N GLY A 444 48.31 -7.17 -38.56
CA GLY A 444 48.95 -7.27 -37.24
C GLY A 444 47.96 -7.23 -36.07
N ARG A 445 48.27 -6.42 -35.05
CA ARG A 445 47.44 -6.31 -33.86
C ARG A 445 46.45 -5.13 -33.90
N THR A 446 46.31 -4.44 -35.01
CA THR A 446 45.39 -3.29 -35.15
C THR A 446 43.93 -3.75 -35.29
N ASN A 447 43.00 -2.90 -34.95
CA ASN A 447 41.56 -3.16 -35.12
C ASN A 447 41.10 -2.91 -36.57
N LEU A 448 41.92 -2.23 -37.38
CA LEU A 448 41.60 -1.83 -38.75
C LEU A 448 41.17 -3.00 -39.64
N GLY A 449 41.92 -4.09 -39.65
CA GLY A 449 41.57 -5.25 -40.48
C GLY A 449 40.22 -5.88 -40.14
N ARG A 450 39.90 -5.93 -38.83
CA ARG A 450 38.58 -6.43 -38.35
C ARG A 450 37.45 -5.53 -38.81
N ALA A 451 37.63 -4.20 -38.71
CA ALA A 451 36.66 -3.22 -39.16
C ALA A 451 36.38 -3.31 -40.66
N ILE A 452 37.44 -3.43 -41.49
CA ILE A 452 37.33 -3.63 -42.95
C ILE A 452 36.48 -4.86 -43.26
N ILE A 453 36.82 -6.01 -42.67
CA ILE A 453 36.12 -7.28 -42.92
C ILE A 453 34.64 -7.17 -42.54
N LEU A 454 34.33 -6.65 -41.37
CA LEU A 454 32.92 -6.54 -40.92
C LEU A 454 32.15 -5.57 -41.80
N TYR A 455 32.72 -4.41 -42.11
CA TYR A 455 32.04 -3.41 -42.93
C TYR A 455 31.74 -3.93 -44.35
N ASP A 456 32.75 -4.52 -45.04
CA ASP A 456 32.56 -5.06 -46.37
C ASP A 456 31.64 -6.29 -46.37
N ALA A 457 31.64 -7.07 -45.27
CA ALA A 457 30.67 -8.15 -45.06
C ALA A 457 29.22 -7.67 -44.97
N LEU A 458 28.96 -6.51 -44.40
CA LEU A 458 27.60 -5.92 -44.36
C LEU A 458 27.09 -5.66 -45.78
N GLY A 459 27.92 -5.04 -46.63
CA GLY A 459 27.60 -4.83 -48.04
C GLY A 459 27.36 -6.14 -48.80
N THR A 460 28.25 -7.14 -48.58
CA THR A 460 28.13 -8.47 -49.21
C THR A 460 26.87 -9.22 -48.71
N HIS A 461 26.47 -9.00 -47.46
CA HIS A 461 25.23 -9.55 -46.90
C HIS A 461 23.97 -8.94 -47.53
N GLY A 462 24.14 -7.81 -48.24
CA GLY A 462 23.08 -7.12 -48.96
C GLY A 462 22.38 -6.04 -48.17
N LEU A 463 23.06 -5.45 -47.18
CA LEU A 463 22.54 -4.26 -46.49
C LEU A 463 22.54 -3.06 -47.43
N VAL A 464 21.49 -2.26 -47.34
CA VAL A 464 21.27 -1.06 -48.16
C VAL A 464 20.85 0.09 -47.25
N TYR A 465 21.48 1.24 -47.45
CA TYR A 465 21.01 2.51 -46.87
C TYR A 465 19.74 2.96 -47.58
N ASN A 466 18.75 3.30 -46.79
CA ASN A 466 17.51 3.94 -47.25
C ASN A 466 17.00 4.91 -46.18
N ILE A 467 16.58 6.09 -46.61
CA ILE A 467 16.03 7.11 -45.71
C ILE A 467 14.73 6.59 -45.13
N ASP A 468 14.52 6.75 -43.83
CA ASP A 468 13.24 6.43 -43.19
C ASP A 468 12.14 7.34 -43.74
N LEU A 469 11.03 6.70 -44.17
CA LEU A 469 9.87 7.39 -44.73
C LEU A 469 8.85 7.78 -43.64
N GLU A 470 8.91 7.15 -42.46
CA GLU A 470 7.95 7.36 -41.37
C GLU A 470 8.39 8.50 -40.46
N THR A 471 9.69 8.65 -40.24
CA THR A 471 10.27 9.74 -39.45
C THR A 471 11.44 10.37 -40.21
N PRO A 472 11.17 11.18 -41.26
CA PRO A 472 12.23 11.84 -41.99
C PRO A 472 13.06 12.69 -41.04
N PHE A 473 14.37 12.48 -41.03
CA PHE A 473 15.29 13.22 -40.16
C PHE A 473 15.15 14.75 -40.27
N LEU A 474 14.66 15.26 -41.40
CA LEU A 474 14.38 16.69 -41.62
C LEU A 474 13.29 17.24 -40.65
N ASP A 475 12.31 16.40 -40.29
CA ASP A 475 11.26 16.83 -39.35
C ASP A 475 11.77 16.84 -37.90
N ILE A 476 12.77 15.97 -37.59
CA ILE A 476 13.43 15.87 -36.29
C ILE A 476 14.49 16.96 -36.11
N ALA A 477 15.11 17.43 -37.22
CA ALA A 477 16.11 18.49 -37.19
C ALA A 477 15.59 19.83 -36.63
N ASP A 478 14.28 20.06 -36.69
CA ASP A 478 13.64 21.26 -36.13
C ASP A 478 13.10 21.02 -34.70
N ASP A 479 12.85 19.77 -34.28
CA ASP A 479 12.34 19.42 -32.95
C ASP A 479 13.02 18.15 -32.39
N LYS A 480 14.06 18.36 -31.59
CA LYS A 480 14.80 17.27 -30.92
C LYS A 480 13.95 16.43 -29.95
N SER A 481 12.78 16.92 -29.56
CA SER A 481 11.85 16.18 -28.69
C SER A 481 10.94 15.23 -29.46
N ALA A 482 10.91 15.30 -30.78
CA ALA A 482 10.18 14.36 -31.62
C ALA A 482 10.74 12.94 -31.46
N PHE A 483 9.85 11.96 -31.62
CA PHE A 483 10.23 10.55 -31.49
C PHE A 483 10.76 10.02 -32.82
N ASP A 484 11.96 9.48 -32.78
CA ASP A 484 12.59 8.74 -33.86
C ASP A 484 12.43 7.25 -33.68
N THR A 485 12.78 6.46 -34.71
CA THR A 485 12.66 5.00 -34.69
C THR A 485 13.94 4.35 -35.16
N VAL A 486 14.66 3.69 -34.25
CA VAL A 486 15.91 2.95 -34.53
C VAL A 486 15.67 1.46 -34.47
N LYS A 487 16.19 0.73 -35.48
CA LYS A 487 16.16 -0.73 -35.52
C LYS A 487 17.28 -1.33 -34.69
N TYR A 488 16.95 -2.36 -33.92
CA TYR A 488 17.98 -3.14 -33.25
C TYR A 488 18.88 -3.88 -34.29
N PRO A 489 20.18 -4.01 -34.01
CA PRO A 489 21.16 -4.65 -34.91
C PRO A 489 20.75 -6.03 -35.40
N GLY A 490 20.15 -6.87 -34.57
CA GLY A 490 19.64 -8.18 -34.96
C GLY A 490 18.46 -8.10 -35.94
N ASP A 491 17.58 -7.10 -35.80
CA ASP A 491 16.50 -6.82 -36.74
C ASP A 491 17.06 -6.29 -38.05
N MET A 492 18.03 -5.37 -37.98
CA MET A 492 18.70 -4.77 -39.11
C MET A 492 19.41 -5.81 -40.01
N LEU A 493 20.10 -6.80 -39.41
CA LEU A 493 20.70 -7.90 -40.15
C LEU A 493 19.68 -8.79 -40.86
N ARG A 494 18.45 -8.89 -40.36
CA ARG A 494 17.36 -9.63 -41.02
C ARG A 494 16.72 -8.85 -42.16
N ASP A 495 16.40 -7.58 -41.89
CA ASP A 495 15.63 -6.73 -42.80
C ASP A 495 16.46 -6.16 -43.92
N LYS A 496 17.77 -5.94 -43.66
CA LYS A 496 18.79 -5.48 -44.61
C LYS A 496 18.59 -4.07 -45.17
N ILE A 497 17.71 -3.30 -44.59
CA ILE A 497 17.40 -1.93 -44.97
C ILE A 497 17.34 -1.07 -43.72
N GLY A 498 18.08 0.04 -43.73
CA GLY A 498 18.03 1.01 -42.62
C GLY A 498 18.66 2.33 -43.01
N ASP A 499 18.55 3.31 -42.13
CA ASP A 499 19.09 4.63 -42.30
C ASP A 499 20.40 4.86 -41.51
N CYS A 500 20.74 6.13 -41.19
CA CYS A 500 22.06 6.45 -40.64
C CYS A 500 22.24 5.93 -39.21
N ASP A 501 21.24 6.01 -38.36
CA ASP A 501 21.29 5.57 -36.97
C ASP A 501 21.22 4.02 -36.85
N ASP A 502 20.37 3.38 -37.65
CA ASP A 502 20.28 1.93 -37.79
C ASP A 502 21.64 1.30 -38.15
N LEU A 503 22.29 1.82 -39.18
CA LEU A 503 23.58 1.33 -39.65
C LEU A 503 24.70 1.66 -38.67
N THR A 504 24.65 2.82 -38.02
CA THR A 504 25.63 3.21 -37.01
C THR A 504 25.53 2.32 -35.77
N ALA A 505 24.31 2.05 -35.27
CA ALA A 505 24.07 1.15 -34.15
C ALA A 505 24.49 -0.29 -34.46
N LEU A 506 24.21 -0.77 -35.69
CA LEU A 506 24.64 -2.10 -36.14
C LEU A 506 26.17 -2.22 -36.20
N PHE A 507 26.85 -1.29 -36.88
CA PHE A 507 28.30 -1.36 -36.98
C PHE A 507 28.98 -1.18 -35.62
N GLY A 508 28.48 -0.27 -34.76
CA GLY A 508 28.91 -0.12 -33.38
C GLY A 508 28.77 -1.41 -32.58
N SER A 509 27.66 -2.14 -32.77
CA SER A 509 27.42 -3.44 -32.09
C SER A 509 28.40 -4.53 -32.55
N LEU A 510 28.70 -4.58 -33.82
CA LEU A 510 29.70 -5.52 -34.37
C LEU A 510 31.09 -5.24 -33.83
N MET A 511 31.47 -3.97 -33.73
CA MET A 511 32.75 -3.55 -33.15
C MET A 511 32.83 -3.87 -31.68
N ALA A 512 31.79 -3.55 -30.92
CA ALA A 512 31.70 -3.84 -29.49
C ALA A 512 31.71 -5.35 -29.20
N ASN A 513 31.14 -6.21 -30.07
CA ASN A 513 31.21 -7.66 -29.96
C ASN A 513 32.65 -8.18 -30.00
N LEU A 514 33.53 -7.50 -30.74
CA LEU A 514 34.97 -7.80 -30.83
C LEU A 514 35.81 -7.09 -29.73
N GLY A 515 35.17 -6.38 -28.80
CA GLY A 515 35.85 -5.62 -27.77
C GLY A 515 36.52 -4.34 -28.28
N ILE A 516 36.10 -3.81 -29.43
CA ILE A 516 36.62 -2.58 -30.04
C ILE A 516 35.73 -1.41 -29.59
N GLU A 517 36.34 -0.41 -28.95
CA GLU A 517 35.61 0.77 -28.50
C GLU A 517 35.16 1.62 -29.68
N THR A 518 33.95 2.17 -29.56
CA THR A 518 33.34 3.05 -30.56
C THR A 518 32.82 4.32 -29.91
N MET A 519 32.84 5.40 -30.70
CA MET A 519 32.14 6.65 -30.42
C MET A 519 31.15 6.91 -31.55
N PHE A 520 29.95 7.34 -31.20
CA PHE A 520 29.02 7.87 -32.18
C PHE A 520 29.25 9.36 -32.35
N LEU A 521 29.11 9.82 -33.57
CA LEU A 521 29.33 11.19 -34.00
C LEU A 521 27.99 11.76 -34.43
N ASP A 522 27.30 12.39 -33.48
CA ASP A 522 26.04 13.06 -33.73
C ASP A 522 26.32 14.48 -34.26
N VAL A 523 25.95 14.70 -35.51
CA VAL A 523 26.14 15.97 -36.21
C VAL A 523 24.80 16.65 -36.37
N PHE A 524 24.61 17.75 -35.64
CA PHE A 524 23.36 18.47 -35.61
C PHE A 524 23.54 19.92 -36.06
N LYS A 525 23.18 20.19 -37.33
CA LYS A 525 23.20 21.51 -37.93
C LYS A 525 21.76 21.95 -38.27
N PRO A 526 21.36 23.24 -38.11
CA PRO A 526 20.00 23.67 -38.46
C PRO A 526 19.60 23.20 -39.86
N GLY A 527 18.48 22.46 -39.97
CA GLY A 527 17.98 21.89 -41.23
C GLY A 527 18.73 20.67 -41.73
N SER A 528 19.67 20.13 -40.95
CA SER A 528 20.41 18.90 -41.33
C SER A 528 20.93 18.21 -40.06
N GLY A 529 20.68 16.95 -39.92
CA GLY A 529 21.30 16.15 -38.90
C GLY A 529 21.81 14.84 -39.51
N HIS A 530 22.76 14.23 -38.84
CA HIS A 530 23.35 12.99 -39.30
C HIS A 530 24.12 12.32 -38.18
N ILE A 531 24.08 11.01 -38.13
CA ILE A 531 24.88 10.24 -37.20
C ILE A 531 25.72 9.21 -37.95
N PHE A 532 26.99 9.07 -37.55
CA PHE A 532 27.94 8.06 -38.02
C PHE A 532 28.85 7.72 -36.85
N LEU A 533 29.92 6.94 -37.03
CA LEU A 533 30.75 6.51 -35.92
C LEU A 533 32.23 6.60 -36.19
N MET A 534 33.04 6.57 -35.14
CA MET A 534 34.44 6.26 -35.17
C MET A 534 34.77 5.12 -34.21
N PHE A 535 35.84 4.34 -34.51
CA PHE A 535 36.30 3.25 -33.67
C PHE A 535 37.78 3.38 -33.33
N ASP A 536 38.17 2.84 -32.18
CA ASP A 536 39.59 2.78 -31.77
C ASP A 536 40.39 1.87 -32.73
N SER A 537 41.36 2.45 -33.47
CA SER A 537 42.23 1.73 -34.38
C SER A 537 43.15 0.70 -33.70
N GLY A 538 43.36 0.82 -32.38
CA GLY A 538 44.37 0.08 -31.63
C GLY A 538 45.81 0.56 -31.88
N VAL A 539 45.98 1.66 -32.62
CA VAL A 539 47.29 2.32 -32.87
C VAL A 539 47.51 3.39 -31.78
N LYS A 540 48.73 3.53 -31.30
CA LYS A 540 49.08 4.61 -30.36
C LYS A 540 49.27 5.94 -31.10
N PRO A 541 49.01 7.09 -30.48
CA PRO A 541 49.21 8.41 -31.08
C PRO A 541 50.60 8.63 -31.62
N ASP A 542 51.64 8.16 -30.92
CA ASP A 542 53.04 8.27 -31.39
C ASP A 542 53.35 7.47 -32.64
N ASP A 543 52.57 6.47 -32.96
CA ASP A 543 52.76 5.59 -34.10
C ASP A 543 51.91 5.97 -35.34
N VAL A 544 51.11 7.08 -35.28
CA VAL A 544 50.19 7.48 -36.37
C VAL A 544 50.91 7.51 -37.74
N LYS A 545 52.04 8.22 -37.82
CA LYS A 545 52.83 8.36 -39.04
C LYS A 545 53.39 7.05 -39.62
N LYS A 546 53.45 6.02 -38.82
CA LYS A 546 53.91 4.71 -39.21
C LYS A 546 52.82 3.87 -39.87
N TYR A 547 51.59 4.08 -39.45
CA TYR A 547 50.43 3.28 -39.88
C TYR A 547 49.55 3.99 -40.91
N PHE A 548 49.50 5.32 -40.90
CA PHE A 548 48.60 6.12 -41.72
C PHE A 548 49.39 7.07 -42.61
N LEU A 549 49.09 7.06 -43.93
CA LEU A 549 49.74 7.94 -44.90
C LEU A 549 49.26 9.39 -44.83
N ASP A 550 48.01 9.58 -44.46
CA ASP A 550 47.36 10.88 -44.29
C ASP A 550 46.82 10.99 -42.84
N GLU A 551 47.45 11.87 -42.05
CA GLU A 551 47.06 12.09 -40.66
C GLU A 551 45.71 12.78 -40.54
N THR A 552 45.18 13.39 -41.61
CA THR A 552 43.86 14.04 -41.60
C THR A 552 42.72 13.04 -41.71
N GLU A 553 42.99 11.80 -42.05
CA GLU A 553 41.99 10.73 -42.14
C GLU A 553 41.75 10.00 -40.79
N VAL A 554 42.48 10.40 -39.73
CA VAL A 554 42.32 9.84 -38.37
C VAL A 554 42.13 10.95 -37.36
N VAL A 555 41.55 10.59 -36.21
CA VAL A 555 41.30 11.52 -35.08
C VAL A 555 42.08 11.05 -33.87
N VAL A 556 42.90 11.91 -33.30
CA VAL A 556 43.60 11.64 -32.04
C VAL A 556 42.79 12.28 -30.88
N LEU A 557 42.23 11.44 -30.06
CA LEU A 557 41.38 11.89 -28.95
C LEU A 557 41.54 10.91 -27.77
N ASN A 558 41.65 11.45 -26.54
CA ASN A 558 41.76 10.67 -25.30
C ASN A 558 42.85 9.59 -25.34
N ASP A 559 44.07 9.98 -25.81
CA ASP A 559 45.24 9.09 -25.95
C ASP A 559 45.02 7.86 -26.86
N LYS A 560 44.06 7.94 -27.80
CA LYS A 560 43.74 6.92 -28.79
C LYS A 560 43.67 7.52 -30.20
N VAL A 561 43.83 6.63 -31.17
CA VAL A 561 43.70 6.97 -32.60
C VAL A 561 42.41 6.35 -33.14
N TRP A 562 41.46 7.20 -33.47
CA TRP A 562 40.14 6.84 -33.93
C TRP A 562 40.04 6.93 -35.45
N ILE A 563 39.26 6.03 -36.05
CA ILE A 563 38.96 6.00 -37.48
C ILE A 563 37.48 6.32 -37.67
N PRO A 564 37.13 7.51 -38.22
CA PRO A 564 35.77 7.83 -38.57
C PRO A 564 35.27 7.03 -39.78
N VAL A 565 34.02 6.55 -39.72
CA VAL A 565 33.42 5.73 -40.77
C VAL A 565 32.00 6.21 -41.05
N GLU A 566 31.74 6.56 -42.31
CA GLU A 566 30.40 6.87 -42.80
C GLU A 566 29.62 5.59 -43.09
N ALA A 567 28.80 5.17 -42.15
CA ALA A 567 28.08 3.88 -42.21
C ALA A 567 27.05 3.82 -43.35
N THR A 568 26.52 4.95 -43.81
CA THR A 568 25.53 5.03 -44.88
C THR A 568 26.12 4.63 -46.26
N LEU A 569 27.44 4.57 -46.38
CA LEU A 569 28.11 4.09 -47.58
C LEU A 569 28.24 2.55 -47.63
N VAL A 570 27.49 1.81 -46.79
CA VAL A 570 27.43 0.35 -46.80
C VAL A 570 27.21 -0.18 -48.25
N GLY A 571 27.96 -1.21 -48.63
CA GLY A 571 27.98 -1.73 -50.02
C GLY A 571 29.02 -1.08 -50.93
N LYS A 572 29.69 0.01 -50.49
CA LYS A 572 30.92 0.53 -51.08
C LYS A 572 32.13 0.05 -50.29
N PRO A 573 33.35 0.02 -50.87
CA PRO A 573 34.54 -0.37 -50.13
C PRO A 573 34.75 0.44 -48.86
N PHE A 574 35.20 -0.21 -47.77
CA PHE A 574 35.45 0.43 -46.48
C PHE A 574 36.27 1.70 -46.58
N PHE A 575 37.29 1.75 -47.38
CA PHE A 575 38.14 2.95 -47.55
C PHE A 575 37.37 4.17 -48.07
N SER A 576 36.30 3.99 -48.82
CA SER A 576 35.42 5.08 -49.23
C SER A 576 34.62 5.64 -48.05
N ALA A 577 34.13 4.75 -47.20
CA ALA A 577 33.41 5.13 -46.00
C ALA A 577 34.31 5.80 -44.95
N TRP A 578 35.52 5.31 -44.78
CA TRP A 578 36.53 5.93 -43.92
C TRP A 578 36.87 7.36 -44.40
N LYS A 579 37.29 7.49 -45.68
CA LYS A 579 37.64 8.82 -46.24
C LYS A 579 36.50 9.83 -46.08
N GLN A 580 35.27 9.40 -46.39
CA GLN A 580 34.11 10.28 -46.28
C GLN A 580 33.79 10.62 -44.79
N GLY A 581 33.92 9.65 -43.89
CA GLY A 581 33.74 9.85 -42.45
C GLY A 581 34.76 10.83 -41.87
N ALA A 582 36.03 10.70 -42.24
CA ALA A 582 37.10 11.61 -41.83
C ALA A 582 36.88 13.05 -42.34
N LEU A 583 36.53 13.19 -43.62
CA LEU A 583 36.22 14.48 -44.23
C LEU A 583 35.07 15.17 -43.49
N LYS A 584 33.98 14.45 -43.29
CA LYS A 584 32.77 14.96 -42.59
C LYS A 584 33.04 15.34 -41.14
N TYR A 585 33.78 14.49 -40.42
CA TYR A 585 34.18 14.81 -39.04
C TYR A 585 34.97 16.12 -38.97
N ASN A 586 36.00 16.27 -39.82
CA ASN A 586 36.86 17.46 -39.81
C ASN A 586 36.08 18.73 -40.19
N GLU A 587 35.21 18.66 -41.20
CA GLU A 587 34.34 19.79 -41.59
C GLU A 587 33.40 20.21 -40.46
N MET A 588 32.67 19.25 -39.87
CA MET A 588 31.68 19.53 -38.85
C MET A 588 32.33 19.90 -37.51
N LYS A 589 33.48 19.34 -37.17
CA LYS A 589 34.26 19.71 -35.98
C LYS A 589 34.79 21.13 -36.02
N ALA A 590 35.20 21.58 -37.22
CA ALA A 590 35.67 22.95 -37.47
C ALA A 590 34.53 23.99 -37.27
N GLU A 591 33.28 23.57 -37.48
CA GLU A 591 32.09 24.40 -37.29
C GLU A 591 31.43 24.23 -35.90
N ASP A 592 31.99 23.38 -35.03
CA ASP A 592 31.49 23.03 -33.66
C ASP A 592 30.10 22.36 -33.67
N PHE A 593 29.82 21.53 -34.66
CA PHE A 593 28.57 20.82 -34.85
C PHE A 593 28.66 19.31 -34.53
N VAL A 594 29.77 18.82 -33.96
CA VAL A 594 29.95 17.40 -33.63
C VAL A 594 29.78 17.17 -32.12
N ASN A 595 28.84 16.33 -31.76
CA ASN A 595 28.74 15.75 -30.43
C ASN A 595 29.32 14.32 -30.44
N GLU A 596 30.34 14.07 -29.63
CA GLU A 596 31.08 12.80 -29.55
C GLU A 596 30.49 11.98 -28.38
N ILE A 597 29.76 10.92 -28.70
CA ILE A 597 29.08 10.05 -27.75
C ILE A 597 29.91 8.77 -27.54
N SER A 598 30.54 8.62 -26.38
CA SER A 598 31.21 7.37 -26.01
C SER A 598 30.18 6.26 -25.77
N VAL A 599 30.11 5.27 -26.62
CA VAL A 599 29.16 4.15 -26.47
C VAL A 599 29.38 3.41 -25.14
N LYS A 600 30.64 3.29 -24.70
CA LYS A 600 30.97 2.64 -23.42
C LYS A 600 30.43 3.41 -22.21
N GLU A 601 30.56 4.73 -22.19
CA GLU A 601 30.12 5.58 -21.10
C GLU A 601 28.59 5.74 -21.09
N ALA A 602 28.00 5.93 -22.25
CA ALA A 602 26.55 6.07 -22.40
C ALA A 602 25.78 4.75 -22.12
N SER A 603 26.46 3.58 -22.18
CA SER A 603 25.87 2.27 -21.87
C SER A 603 26.10 1.84 -20.42
N ALA A 604 26.91 2.56 -19.64
CA ALA A 604 27.23 2.26 -18.24
C ALA A 604 26.16 2.82 -17.30
#